data_4b7f085a7941f3fccd430c1d98d8e665
#
_entry.id   4b7f085a7941f3fccd430c1d98d8e665
#
_cell.length_a   1.000
_cell.length_b   1.000
_cell.length_c   1.000
_cell.angle_alpha   90.00
_cell.angle_beta   90.00
_cell.angle_gamma   90.00
#
_symmetry.space_group_name_H-M   'P 1'
#
loop_
_entity.id
_entity.type
_entity.pdbx_description
1 polymer ?
#
loop_
_entity_poly.entity_id
_entity_poly.type
_entity_poly.pdbx_seq_one_letter_code
_entity_poly.pdbx_strand_id
1 'polypeptide(L)'
;MALVFANVLALSLGLPVPALPTLVLVGASYALQGGSDAWLAGLMALAVSVLASLLGDLAWYLAGRRFGNRTLQSLCRLSLSRDTCMKKTERFFSRWGVRVLAVAKFVPGLSMVSVPMAGAMRVRPAAFLRYDALGASLWAVVGLSLGALFAHQVQDVLALLSDLGSGAVVVLGVLLACYVGWRWWRRHALLRSLEHARIAVDELVPLLDGDEALRPTVLDIRAPGHRDLQPYTIPGAVFADERQLAQILASVPRDRSVVIYCACPDEVSAA
;
A
#
# COMPACT_ATOMS: atom_id res chain seq x y z
N MET A 1 27.29 9.53 0.27
CA MET A 1 26.18 10.26 -0.38
C MET A 1 25.53 9.47 -1.51
N ALA A 2 26.28 8.90 -2.46
CA ALA A 2 25.70 8.10 -3.55
C ALA A 2 24.80 6.93 -3.08
N LEU A 3 25.18 6.25 -2.02
CA LEU A 3 24.41 5.15 -1.45
C LEU A 3 23.07 5.62 -0.85
N VAL A 4 23.06 6.77 -0.16
CA VAL A 4 21.83 7.39 0.37
C VAL A 4 20.91 7.76 -0.78
N PHE A 5 21.44 8.42 -1.81
CA PHE A 5 20.68 8.78 -3.01
C PHE A 5 20.05 7.54 -3.67
N ALA A 6 20.85 6.51 -3.95
CA ALA A 6 20.38 5.31 -4.62
C ALA A 6 19.30 4.58 -3.80
N ASN A 7 19.50 4.49 -2.47
CA ASN A 7 18.58 3.79 -1.58
C ASN A 7 17.23 4.53 -1.46
N VAL A 8 17.26 5.86 -1.25
CA VAL A 8 16.04 6.67 -1.16
C VAL A 8 15.31 6.73 -2.50
N LEU A 9 16.03 6.85 -3.61
CA LEU A 9 15.45 6.79 -4.96
C LEU A 9 14.77 5.44 -5.22
N ALA A 10 15.44 4.35 -4.88
CA ALA A 10 14.90 2.99 -5.04
C ALA A 10 13.60 2.81 -4.22
N LEU A 11 13.58 3.28 -2.96
CA LEU A 11 12.37 3.27 -2.14
C LEU A 11 11.25 4.08 -2.80
N SER A 12 11.53 5.30 -3.28
CA SER A 12 10.54 6.17 -3.92
C SER A 12 10.02 5.60 -5.24
N LEU A 13 10.83 4.81 -5.94
CA LEU A 13 10.41 4.04 -7.11
C LEU A 13 9.59 2.79 -6.77
N GLY A 14 9.42 2.47 -5.47
CA GLY A 14 8.60 1.36 -5.00
C GLY A 14 9.35 0.07 -4.76
N LEU A 15 10.67 0.08 -4.77
CA LEU A 15 11.47 -1.08 -4.37
C LEU A 15 11.45 -1.23 -2.84
N PRO A 16 11.35 -2.46 -2.30
CA PRO A 16 11.31 -2.70 -0.86
C PRO A 16 12.69 -2.59 -0.21
N VAL A 17 13.29 -1.41 -0.27
CA VAL A 17 14.63 -1.13 0.30
C VAL A 17 14.50 -0.44 1.65
N PRO A 18 15.34 -0.77 2.64
CA PRO A 18 15.26 -0.19 3.98
C PRO A 18 15.94 1.20 4.03
N ALA A 19 15.29 2.23 3.45
CA ALA A 19 15.88 3.56 3.40
C ALA A 19 15.87 4.30 4.75
N LEU A 20 14.90 4.04 5.63
CA LEU A 20 14.88 4.63 6.97
C LEU A 20 16.07 4.16 7.83
N PRO A 21 16.38 2.87 7.94
CA PRO A 21 17.62 2.41 8.58
C PRO A 21 18.88 3.05 8.02
N THR A 22 18.95 3.25 6.70
CA THR A 22 20.10 3.92 6.07
C THR A 22 20.24 5.38 6.57
N LEU A 23 19.14 6.12 6.69
CA LEU A 23 19.17 7.49 7.23
C LEU A 23 19.56 7.50 8.72
N VAL A 24 19.07 6.55 9.50
CA VAL A 24 19.43 6.41 10.93
C VAL A 24 20.93 6.13 11.06
N LEU A 25 21.50 5.20 10.28
CA LEU A 25 22.93 4.91 10.30
C LEU A 25 23.76 6.14 9.89
N VAL A 26 23.33 6.90 8.88
CA VAL A 26 23.99 8.12 8.44
C VAL A 26 23.92 9.21 9.51
N GLY A 27 22.76 9.41 10.14
CA GLY A 27 22.58 10.35 11.25
C GLY A 27 23.47 10.01 12.45
N ALA A 28 23.53 8.73 12.82
CA ALA A 28 24.39 8.25 13.91
C ALA A 28 25.87 8.47 13.59
N SER A 29 26.31 8.15 12.36
CA SER A 29 27.72 8.33 11.99
C SER A 29 28.18 9.78 12.06
N TYR A 30 27.33 10.74 11.68
CA TYR A 30 27.67 12.16 11.76
C TYR A 30 27.64 12.68 13.19
N ALA A 31 26.72 12.23 14.03
CA ALA A 31 26.69 12.61 15.44
C ALA A 31 27.95 12.15 16.19
N LEU A 32 28.46 10.96 15.87
CA LEU A 32 29.67 10.41 16.47
C LEU A 32 30.97 11.10 15.99
N GLN A 33 30.99 11.58 14.75
CA GLN A 33 32.15 12.32 14.21
C GLN A 33 32.31 13.70 14.84
N GLY A 34 31.21 14.36 15.22
CA GLY A 34 31.21 15.69 15.82
C GLY A 34 31.79 16.80 14.92
N GLY A 35 31.81 18.03 15.45
CA GLY A 35 32.40 19.16 14.75
C GLY A 35 31.49 19.84 13.71
N SER A 36 31.99 20.95 13.13
CA SER A 36 31.26 21.74 12.12
C SER A 36 30.96 20.99 10.85
N ASP A 37 31.82 20.06 10.47
CA ASP A 37 31.69 19.27 9.24
C ASP A 37 30.55 18.25 9.32
N ALA A 38 30.20 17.79 10.51
CA ALA A 38 29.07 16.89 10.76
C ALA A 38 27.72 17.55 10.40
N TRP A 39 27.55 18.82 10.72
CA TRP A 39 26.36 19.58 10.35
C TRP A 39 26.20 19.73 8.83
N LEU A 40 27.29 20.10 8.16
CA LEU A 40 27.32 20.19 6.70
C LEU A 40 26.97 18.84 6.05
N ALA A 41 27.58 17.77 6.54
CA ALA A 41 27.31 16.43 6.05
C ALA A 41 25.85 15.99 6.29
N GLY A 42 25.26 16.31 7.44
CA GLY A 42 23.85 16.10 7.74
C GLY A 42 22.92 16.86 6.81
N LEU A 43 23.21 18.14 6.55
CA LEU A 43 22.46 18.95 5.59
C LEU A 43 22.57 18.41 4.16
N MET A 44 23.75 17.97 3.76
CA MET A 44 23.95 17.33 2.45
C MET A 44 23.19 16.02 2.34
N ALA A 45 23.17 15.20 3.41
CA ALA A 45 22.39 13.97 3.44
C ALA A 45 20.88 14.24 3.33
N LEU A 46 20.40 15.28 4.02
CA LEU A 46 19.02 15.75 3.92
C LEU A 46 18.68 16.18 2.49
N ALA A 47 19.49 17.06 1.91
CA ALA A 47 19.28 17.58 0.55
C ALA A 47 19.29 16.45 -0.50
N VAL A 48 20.25 15.54 -0.41
CA VAL A 48 20.36 14.37 -1.30
C VAL A 48 19.14 13.45 -1.16
N SER A 49 18.67 13.22 0.07
CA SER A 49 17.50 12.38 0.34
C SER A 49 16.22 13.00 -0.22
N VAL A 50 16.03 14.30 -0.04
CA VAL A 50 14.88 15.04 -0.58
C VAL A 50 14.91 15.03 -2.11
N LEU A 51 16.07 15.29 -2.72
CA LEU A 51 16.21 15.25 -4.17
C LEU A 51 15.92 13.87 -4.75
N ALA A 52 16.49 12.83 -4.17
CA ALA A 52 16.25 11.45 -4.58
C ALA A 52 14.77 11.07 -4.48
N SER A 53 14.13 11.44 -3.37
CA SER A 53 12.70 11.21 -3.17
C SER A 53 11.84 11.93 -4.21
N LEU A 54 12.08 13.21 -4.43
CA LEU A 54 11.34 14.02 -5.42
C LEU A 54 11.48 13.47 -6.84
N LEU A 55 12.65 12.98 -7.22
CA LEU A 55 12.85 12.38 -8.55
C LEU A 55 12.02 11.10 -8.73
N GLY A 56 12.03 10.22 -7.74
CA GLY A 56 11.24 8.99 -7.78
C GLY A 56 9.74 9.26 -7.76
N ASP A 57 9.29 10.15 -6.89
CA ASP A 57 7.88 10.52 -6.76
C ASP A 57 7.38 11.31 -7.98
N LEU A 58 8.23 12.15 -8.60
CA LEU A 58 7.89 12.84 -9.83
C LEU A 58 7.63 11.86 -10.98
N ALA A 59 8.38 10.78 -11.07
CA ALA A 59 8.14 9.73 -12.07
C ALA A 59 6.73 9.12 -11.91
N TRP A 60 6.33 8.79 -10.69
CA TRP A 60 4.98 8.28 -10.39
C TRP A 60 3.87 9.31 -10.57
N TYR A 61 4.12 10.57 -10.21
CA TYR A 61 3.20 11.68 -10.46
C TYR A 61 2.93 11.86 -11.96
N LEU A 62 3.99 11.84 -12.79
CA LEU A 62 3.87 11.94 -14.24
C LEU A 62 3.17 10.72 -14.85
N ALA A 63 3.47 9.52 -14.36
CA ALA A 63 2.78 8.30 -14.75
C ALA A 63 1.28 8.37 -14.40
N GLY A 64 0.93 8.82 -13.20
CA GLY A 64 -0.45 9.06 -12.80
C GLY A 64 -1.15 10.08 -13.68
N ARG A 65 -0.46 11.17 -14.02
CA ARG A 65 -0.99 12.24 -14.88
C ARG A 65 -1.24 11.79 -16.32
N ARG A 66 -0.39 10.89 -16.84
CA ARG A 66 -0.47 10.38 -18.22
C ARG A 66 -1.44 9.22 -18.36
N PHE A 67 -1.40 8.26 -17.44
CA PHE A 67 -2.15 7.01 -17.53
C PHE A 67 -3.38 6.96 -16.60
N GLY A 68 -3.55 7.95 -15.73
CA GLY A 68 -4.72 8.10 -14.86
C GLY A 68 -4.98 6.87 -14.00
N ASN A 69 -6.22 6.40 -14.03
CA ASN A 69 -6.70 5.30 -13.18
C ASN A 69 -5.98 3.95 -13.46
N ARG A 70 -5.42 3.76 -14.66
CA ARG A 70 -4.66 2.54 -15.00
C ARG A 70 -3.40 2.38 -14.14
N THR A 71 -2.70 3.48 -13.85
CA THR A 71 -1.51 3.47 -12.96
C THR A 71 -1.90 3.05 -11.54
N LEU A 72 -3.00 3.60 -11.03
CA LEU A 72 -3.51 3.28 -9.70
C LEU A 72 -3.92 1.81 -9.58
N GLN A 73 -4.65 1.29 -10.57
CA GLN A 73 -5.04 -0.11 -10.63
C GLN A 73 -3.82 -1.06 -10.65
N SER A 74 -2.79 -0.72 -11.44
CA SER A 74 -1.57 -1.53 -11.52
C SER A 74 -0.81 -1.56 -10.20
N LEU A 75 -0.71 -0.43 -9.50
CA LEU A 75 -0.05 -0.33 -8.19
C LEU A 75 -0.85 -1.05 -7.10
N CYS A 76 -2.17 -0.89 -7.10
CA CYS A 76 -3.03 -1.59 -6.15
C CYS A 76 -3.07 -3.11 -6.39
N ARG A 77 -2.71 -3.60 -7.59
CA ARG A 77 -2.50 -5.04 -7.85
C ARG A 77 -1.36 -5.64 -7.02
N LEU A 78 -0.35 -4.85 -6.68
CA LEU A 78 0.77 -5.26 -5.82
C LEU A 78 0.42 -5.20 -4.33
N SER A 79 -0.64 -4.50 -3.94
CA SER A 79 -1.11 -4.40 -2.56
C SER A 79 -1.92 -5.64 -2.15
N LEU A 80 -1.81 -5.99 -0.87
CA LEU A 80 -2.54 -7.13 -0.26
C LEU A 80 -4.06 -6.95 -0.25
N SER A 81 -4.56 -5.72 -0.41
CA SER A 81 -6.00 -5.41 -0.41
C SER A 81 -6.24 -4.22 -1.35
N ARG A 82 -6.63 -4.51 -2.59
CA ARG A 82 -6.85 -3.51 -3.64
C ARG A 82 -7.88 -2.47 -3.24
N ASP A 83 -9.02 -2.90 -2.76
CA ASP A 83 -10.15 -2.02 -2.43
C ASP A 83 -9.88 -1.16 -1.20
N THR A 84 -9.24 -1.74 -0.19
CA THR A 84 -8.85 -1.00 1.01
C THR A 84 -7.80 0.05 0.70
N CYS A 85 -6.88 -0.27 -0.23
CA CYS A 85 -5.83 0.65 -0.68
C CYS A 85 -6.44 1.85 -1.42
N MET A 86 -7.28 1.61 -2.41
CA MET A 86 -7.95 2.68 -3.16
C MET A 86 -8.91 3.49 -2.29
N LYS A 87 -9.83 2.84 -1.56
CA LYS A 87 -10.82 3.51 -0.71
C LYS A 87 -10.18 4.35 0.41
N LYS A 88 -9.14 3.83 1.07
CA LYS A 88 -8.41 4.60 2.09
C LYS A 88 -7.73 5.82 1.47
N THR A 89 -7.01 5.65 0.36
CA THR A 89 -6.29 6.75 -0.26
C THR A 89 -7.24 7.79 -0.84
N GLU A 90 -8.33 7.36 -1.50
CA GLU A 90 -9.36 8.25 -2.02
C GLU A 90 -10.04 9.04 -0.88
N ARG A 91 -10.36 8.40 0.24
CA ARG A 91 -10.93 9.03 1.43
C ARG A 91 -9.95 10.02 2.09
N PHE A 92 -8.66 9.68 2.15
CA PHE A 92 -7.64 10.61 2.63
C PHE A 92 -7.46 11.79 1.67
N PHE A 93 -7.42 11.53 0.37
CA PHE A 93 -7.25 12.57 -0.63
C PHE A 93 -8.47 13.50 -0.75
N SER A 94 -9.69 12.99 -0.62
CA SER A 94 -10.92 13.78 -0.61
C SER A 94 -11.01 14.71 0.61
N ARG A 95 -10.46 14.25 1.76
CA ARG A 95 -10.50 15.02 3.01
C ARG A 95 -9.35 16.03 3.14
N TRP A 96 -8.14 15.66 2.74
CA TRP A 96 -6.91 16.44 2.99
C TRP A 96 -6.31 17.03 1.70
N GLY A 97 -6.82 16.60 0.53
CA GLY A 97 -6.28 17.01 -0.76
C GLY A 97 -4.80 16.69 -0.90
N VAL A 98 -4.08 17.55 -1.61
CA VAL A 98 -2.62 17.41 -1.83
C VAL A 98 -1.79 17.42 -0.54
N ARG A 99 -2.33 17.97 0.55
CA ARG A 99 -1.64 18.03 1.87
C ARG A 99 -1.31 16.65 2.43
N VAL A 100 -2.02 15.62 2.00
CA VAL A 100 -1.76 14.23 2.40
C VAL A 100 -0.33 13.80 2.08
N LEU A 101 0.30 14.36 1.03
CA LEU A 101 1.67 14.05 0.64
C LEU A 101 2.69 14.39 1.73
N ALA A 102 2.44 15.43 2.53
CA ALA A 102 3.33 15.79 3.63
C ALA A 102 3.46 14.71 4.71
N VAL A 103 2.42 13.88 4.90
CA VAL A 103 2.39 12.80 5.90
C VAL A 103 2.44 11.40 5.28
N ALA A 104 2.27 11.30 3.96
CA ALA A 104 2.17 10.02 3.26
C ALA A 104 3.40 9.12 3.46
N LYS A 105 4.59 9.71 3.58
CA LYS A 105 5.85 8.96 3.75
C LYS A 105 5.97 8.26 5.11
N PHE A 106 5.20 8.69 6.11
CA PHE A 106 5.16 8.05 7.42
C PHE A 106 4.21 6.84 7.50
N VAL A 107 3.31 6.73 6.52
CA VAL A 107 2.34 5.62 6.48
C VAL A 107 2.74 4.64 5.38
N PRO A 108 3.14 3.41 5.73
CA PRO A 108 3.56 2.42 4.74
C PRO A 108 2.50 2.20 3.65
N GLY A 109 2.92 2.31 2.39
CA GLY A 109 2.06 2.13 1.22
C GLY A 109 1.20 3.33 0.84
N LEU A 110 1.02 4.33 1.72
CA LEU A 110 0.22 5.51 1.40
C LEU A 110 0.91 6.39 0.34
N SER A 111 2.23 6.57 0.41
CA SER A 111 3.00 7.33 -0.59
C SER A 111 2.91 6.68 -1.98
N MET A 112 3.00 5.35 -2.07
CA MET A 112 2.94 4.62 -3.35
C MET A 112 1.62 4.86 -4.11
N VAL A 113 0.55 5.19 -3.41
CA VAL A 113 -0.77 5.41 -4.03
C VAL A 113 -1.12 6.89 -4.12
N SER A 114 -0.79 7.69 -3.09
CA SER A 114 -1.12 9.11 -3.06
C SER A 114 -0.36 9.95 -4.09
N VAL A 115 0.89 9.57 -4.40
CA VAL A 115 1.69 10.27 -5.41
C VAL A 115 1.11 10.13 -6.83
N PRO A 116 0.90 8.91 -7.38
CA PRO A 116 0.27 8.77 -8.70
C PRO A 116 -1.19 9.27 -8.71
N MET A 117 -1.90 9.21 -7.58
CA MET A 117 -3.25 9.76 -7.45
C MET A 117 -3.25 11.28 -7.60
N ALA A 118 -2.29 11.99 -7.01
CA ALA A 118 -2.11 13.42 -7.22
C ALA A 118 -1.91 13.75 -8.71
N GLY A 119 -1.17 12.90 -9.43
CA GLY A 119 -1.00 13.01 -10.88
C GLY A 119 -2.31 12.78 -11.64
N ALA A 120 -3.04 11.71 -11.33
CA ALA A 120 -4.30 11.35 -11.96
C ALA A 120 -5.39 12.43 -11.76
N MET A 121 -5.44 13.03 -10.57
CA MET A 121 -6.32 14.15 -10.24
C MET A 121 -5.84 15.49 -10.82
N ARG A 122 -4.76 15.51 -11.60
CA ARG A 122 -4.19 16.70 -12.23
C ARG A 122 -3.88 17.83 -11.25
N VAL A 123 -3.42 17.49 -10.04
CA VAL A 123 -2.92 18.47 -9.07
C VAL A 123 -1.86 19.34 -9.74
N ARG A 124 -1.82 20.63 -9.42
CA ARG A 124 -0.80 21.56 -9.97
C ARG A 124 0.60 21.08 -9.59
N PRO A 125 1.57 20.98 -10.54
CA PRO A 125 2.93 20.49 -10.25
C PRO A 125 3.63 21.22 -9.11
N ALA A 126 3.47 22.56 -9.03
CA ALA A 126 4.06 23.34 -7.97
C ALA A 126 3.48 22.98 -6.56
N ALA A 127 2.19 22.70 -6.48
CA ALA A 127 1.59 22.26 -5.21
C ALA A 127 2.07 20.85 -4.85
N PHE A 128 2.12 19.92 -5.82
CA PHE A 128 2.69 18.60 -5.64
C PHE A 128 4.09 18.65 -5.07
N LEU A 129 5.02 19.36 -5.77
CA LEU A 129 6.43 19.48 -5.38
C LEU A 129 6.60 20.08 -3.97
N ARG A 130 5.81 21.10 -3.61
CA ARG A 130 5.90 21.72 -2.27
C ARG A 130 5.54 20.74 -1.16
N TYR A 131 4.40 20.04 -1.28
CA TYR A 131 3.94 19.13 -0.24
C TYR A 131 4.74 17.85 -0.20
N ASP A 132 5.20 17.35 -1.34
CA ASP A 132 6.08 16.18 -1.41
C ASP A 132 7.47 16.49 -0.87
N ALA A 133 8.07 17.64 -1.22
CA ALA A 133 9.32 18.10 -0.63
C ALA A 133 9.21 18.27 0.88
N LEU A 134 8.10 18.84 1.37
CA LEU A 134 7.86 18.96 2.81
C LEU A 134 7.80 17.57 3.48
N GLY A 135 7.05 16.63 2.90
CA GLY A 135 6.96 15.26 3.42
C GLY A 135 8.31 14.54 3.40
N ALA A 136 9.06 14.65 2.30
CA ALA A 136 10.40 14.08 2.17
C ALA A 136 11.38 14.68 3.18
N SER A 137 11.34 16.01 3.37
CA SER A 137 12.20 16.71 4.34
C SER A 137 11.87 16.28 5.77
N LEU A 138 10.60 16.27 6.17
CA LEU A 138 10.18 15.81 7.50
C LEU A 138 10.60 14.37 7.77
N TRP A 139 10.39 13.49 6.79
CA TRP A 139 10.74 12.09 6.92
C TRP A 139 12.26 11.88 7.04
N ALA A 140 13.05 12.57 6.21
CA ALA A 140 14.50 12.49 6.27
C ALA A 140 15.07 13.12 7.55
N VAL A 141 14.52 14.26 8.00
CA VAL A 141 14.89 14.87 9.29
C VAL A 141 14.63 13.91 10.44
N VAL A 142 13.46 13.27 10.47
CA VAL A 142 13.15 12.27 11.52
C VAL A 142 14.15 11.13 11.49
N GLY A 143 14.46 10.55 10.32
CA GLY A 143 15.44 9.48 10.21
C GLY A 143 16.83 9.87 10.67
N LEU A 144 17.34 11.02 10.21
CA LEU A 144 18.66 11.53 10.60
C LEU A 144 18.71 11.93 12.07
N SER A 145 17.66 12.56 12.62
CA SER A 145 17.59 12.96 14.03
C SER A 145 17.51 11.75 14.96
N LEU A 146 16.73 10.72 14.62
CA LEU A 146 16.72 9.46 15.38
C LEU A 146 18.09 8.82 15.39
N GLY A 147 18.79 8.80 14.25
CA GLY A 147 20.16 8.31 14.19
C GLY A 147 21.11 9.10 15.07
N ALA A 148 21.04 10.42 15.03
CA ALA A 148 21.89 11.28 15.86
C ALA A 148 21.58 11.14 17.35
N LEU A 149 20.31 11.05 17.74
CA LEU A 149 19.88 10.92 19.13
C LEU A 149 20.28 9.56 19.73
N PHE A 150 20.20 8.51 18.95
CA PHE A 150 20.52 7.13 19.38
C PHE A 150 21.87 6.65 18.83
N ALA A 151 22.82 7.56 18.59
CA ALA A 151 24.08 7.26 17.93
C ALA A 151 24.90 6.17 18.67
N HIS A 152 24.96 6.22 20.00
CA HIS A 152 25.67 5.21 20.81
C HIS A 152 24.99 3.85 20.74
N GLN A 153 23.66 3.79 20.85
CA GLN A 153 22.89 2.54 20.74
C GLN A 153 23.00 1.91 19.35
N VAL A 154 23.03 2.74 18.30
CA VAL A 154 23.28 2.26 16.93
C VAL A 154 24.68 1.66 16.83
N GLN A 155 25.69 2.26 17.46
CA GLN A 155 27.05 1.75 17.49
C GLN A 155 27.13 0.41 18.25
N ASP A 156 26.47 0.29 19.40
CA ASP A 156 26.40 -0.94 20.18
C ASP A 156 25.75 -2.09 19.39
N VAL A 157 24.66 -1.80 18.67
CA VAL A 157 24.00 -2.77 17.80
C VAL A 157 24.91 -3.21 16.64
N LEU A 158 25.63 -2.27 16.03
CA LEU A 158 26.59 -2.60 14.97
C LEU A 158 27.76 -3.43 15.50
N ALA A 159 28.29 -3.11 16.69
CA ALA A 159 29.32 -3.89 17.36
C ALA A 159 28.83 -5.33 17.62
N LEU A 160 27.63 -5.46 18.22
CA LEU A 160 27.01 -6.78 18.44
C LEU A 160 26.85 -7.58 17.14
N LEU A 161 26.40 -6.92 16.06
CA LEU A 161 26.27 -7.58 14.75
C LEU A 161 27.63 -7.99 14.18
N SER A 162 28.69 -7.20 14.40
CA SER A 162 30.04 -7.55 13.96
C SER A 162 30.61 -8.73 14.76
N ASP A 163 30.35 -8.78 16.08
CA ASP A 163 30.80 -9.84 16.96
C ASP A 163 30.08 -11.18 16.70
N LEU A 164 28.79 -11.11 16.37
CA LEU A 164 28.00 -12.29 15.97
C LEU A 164 28.44 -12.87 14.62
N GLY A 165 29.26 -12.14 13.86
CA GLY A 165 29.83 -12.56 12.59
C GLY A 165 28.82 -12.71 11.44
N SER A 166 29.32 -13.13 10.30
CA SER A 166 28.49 -13.32 9.07
C SER A 166 27.35 -14.35 9.25
N GLY A 167 27.48 -15.27 10.23
CA GLY A 167 26.49 -16.30 10.50
C GLY A 167 25.14 -15.71 10.97
N ALA A 168 25.15 -14.72 11.84
CA ALA A 168 23.90 -14.11 12.33
C ALA A 168 23.16 -13.32 11.24
N VAL A 169 23.90 -12.64 10.35
CA VAL A 169 23.31 -11.92 9.21
C VAL A 169 22.68 -12.93 8.24
N VAL A 170 23.32 -14.06 7.99
CA VAL A 170 22.78 -15.15 7.16
C VAL A 170 21.54 -15.74 7.80
N VAL A 171 21.55 -16.05 9.11
CA VAL A 171 20.39 -16.59 9.83
C VAL A 171 19.22 -15.61 9.79
N LEU A 172 19.45 -14.33 10.04
CA LEU A 172 18.41 -13.29 9.97
C LEU A 172 17.85 -13.17 8.54
N GLY A 173 18.72 -13.19 7.53
CA GLY A 173 18.33 -13.20 6.12
C GLY A 173 17.48 -14.41 5.74
N VAL A 174 17.85 -15.59 6.20
CA VAL A 174 17.10 -16.85 5.98
C VAL A 174 15.74 -16.78 6.69
N LEU A 175 15.68 -16.33 7.96
CA LEU A 175 14.43 -16.18 8.68
C LEU A 175 13.49 -15.18 7.99
N LEU A 176 14.01 -14.06 7.51
CA LEU A 176 13.24 -13.07 6.75
C LEU A 176 12.73 -13.66 5.43
N ALA A 177 13.59 -14.38 4.69
CA ALA A 177 13.22 -15.06 3.45
C ALA A 177 12.14 -16.12 3.69
N CYS A 178 12.29 -16.93 4.74
CA CYS A 178 11.28 -17.91 5.16
C CYS A 178 9.96 -17.24 5.54
N TYR A 179 10.01 -16.15 6.29
CA TYR A 179 8.80 -15.38 6.67
C TYR A 179 8.08 -14.81 5.45
N VAL A 180 8.82 -14.19 4.52
CA VAL A 180 8.26 -13.64 3.28
C VAL A 180 7.72 -14.75 2.40
N GLY A 181 8.45 -15.86 2.25
CA GLY A 181 8.03 -17.03 1.49
C GLY A 181 6.76 -17.69 2.06
N TRP A 182 6.71 -17.87 3.40
CA TRP A 182 5.53 -18.40 4.09
C TRP A 182 4.32 -17.47 3.91
N ARG A 183 4.50 -16.15 4.05
CA ARG A 183 3.46 -15.14 3.86
C ARG A 183 2.95 -15.14 2.41
N TRP A 184 3.87 -15.25 1.43
CA TRP A 184 3.53 -15.35 0.01
C TRP A 184 2.76 -16.64 -0.30
N TRP A 185 3.23 -17.78 0.21
CA TRP A 185 2.56 -19.07 0.05
C TRP A 185 1.17 -19.09 0.65
N ARG A 186 1.02 -18.60 1.88
CA ARG A 186 -0.29 -18.47 2.55
C ARG A 186 -1.28 -17.62 1.76
N ARG A 187 -0.78 -16.55 1.12
CA ARG A 187 -1.60 -15.71 0.24
C ARG A 187 -2.05 -16.47 -1.01
N HIS A 188 -1.15 -17.21 -1.66
CA HIS A 188 -1.46 -18.01 -2.85
C HIS A 188 -2.43 -19.16 -2.53
N ALA A 189 -2.28 -19.80 -1.38
CA ALA A 189 -3.20 -20.84 -0.92
C ALA A 189 -4.62 -20.28 -0.72
N LEU A 190 -4.74 -19.09 -0.11
CA LEU A 190 -6.02 -18.42 0.06
C LEU A 190 -6.68 -18.06 -1.28
N LEU A 191 -5.91 -17.48 -2.21
CA LEU A 191 -6.44 -17.12 -3.53
C LEU A 191 -6.92 -18.35 -4.32
N ARG A 192 -6.21 -19.47 -4.23
CA ARG A 192 -6.63 -20.75 -4.87
C ARG A 192 -7.90 -21.30 -4.26
N SER A 193 -8.10 -21.19 -2.94
CA SER A 193 -9.34 -21.66 -2.30
C SER A 193 -10.57 -20.85 -2.75
N LEU A 194 -10.37 -19.56 -3.08
CA LEU A 194 -11.41 -18.66 -3.57
C LEU A 194 -11.80 -18.93 -5.05
N GLU A 195 -10.86 -19.42 -5.86
CA GLU A 195 -11.15 -19.76 -7.28
C GLU A 195 -12.18 -20.91 -7.41
N HIS A 196 -12.24 -21.84 -6.44
CA HIS A 196 -13.18 -22.97 -6.47
C HIS A 196 -14.61 -22.60 -6.03
N ALA A 197 -14.83 -21.42 -5.47
CA ALA A 197 -16.13 -20.96 -5.01
C ALA A 197 -16.83 -19.99 -6.00
N ARG A 198 -16.30 -19.84 -7.21
CA ARG A 198 -16.87 -18.93 -8.22
C ARG A 198 -17.85 -19.67 -9.11
N ILE A 199 -18.96 -19.02 -9.38
CA ILE A 199 -19.93 -19.43 -10.41
C ILE A 199 -19.80 -18.51 -11.62
N ALA A 200 -19.77 -19.08 -12.82
CA ALA A 200 -19.77 -18.30 -14.07
C ALA A 200 -21.19 -17.75 -14.34
N VAL A 201 -21.27 -16.64 -15.08
CA VAL A 201 -22.55 -16.03 -15.43
C VAL A 201 -23.42 -17.02 -16.23
N ASP A 202 -22.80 -17.79 -17.12
CA ASP A 202 -23.48 -18.79 -17.96
C ASP A 202 -24.07 -19.96 -17.13
N GLU A 203 -23.51 -20.20 -15.94
CA GLU A 203 -24.01 -21.20 -14.98
C GLU A 203 -25.07 -20.59 -14.06
N LEU A 204 -24.98 -19.30 -13.74
CA LEU A 204 -25.93 -18.61 -12.85
C LEU A 204 -27.28 -18.36 -13.55
N VAL A 205 -27.27 -17.94 -14.82
CA VAL A 205 -28.50 -17.61 -15.56
C VAL A 205 -29.52 -18.75 -15.55
N PRO A 206 -29.17 -20.01 -15.88
CA PRO A 206 -30.13 -21.12 -15.83
C PRO A 206 -30.67 -21.40 -14.42
N LEU A 207 -29.87 -21.14 -13.35
CA LEU A 207 -30.32 -21.31 -11.97
C LEU A 207 -31.31 -20.22 -11.54
N LEU A 208 -31.24 -19.02 -12.15
CA LEU A 208 -32.17 -17.94 -11.88
C LEU A 208 -33.49 -18.10 -12.64
N ASP A 209 -33.45 -18.74 -13.83
CA ASP A 209 -34.63 -19.00 -14.67
C ASP A 209 -35.34 -20.31 -14.29
N GLY A 210 -34.70 -21.15 -13.46
CA GLY A 210 -35.21 -22.44 -13.05
C GLY A 210 -36.28 -22.37 -11.93
N ASP A 211 -36.54 -23.55 -11.32
CA ASP A 211 -37.54 -23.70 -10.30
C ASP A 211 -37.32 -22.78 -9.09
N GLU A 212 -38.38 -22.09 -8.66
CA GLU A 212 -38.33 -21.10 -7.57
C GLU A 212 -37.83 -21.70 -6.23
N ALA A 213 -38.05 -22.98 -6.02
CA ALA A 213 -37.60 -23.71 -4.82
C ALA A 213 -36.07 -23.90 -4.78
N LEU A 214 -35.42 -24.02 -5.95
CA LEU A 214 -33.97 -24.24 -6.11
C LEU A 214 -33.20 -22.97 -6.43
N ARG A 215 -33.91 -21.85 -6.64
CA ARG A 215 -33.30 -20.58 -7.00
C ARG A 215 -32.32 -20.06 -5.94
N PRO A 216 -31.06 -19.75 -6.28
CA PRO A 216 -30.09 -19.24 -5.31
C PRO A 216 -30.50 -17.85 -4.80
N THR A 217 -30.18 -17.57 -3.55
CA THR A 217 -30.31 -16.21 -3.00
C THR A 217 -29.14 -15.38 -3.49
N VAL A 218 -29.40 -14.35 -4.30
CA VAL A 218 -28.35 -13.46 -4.83
C VAL A 218 -28.22 -12.24 -3.94
N LEU A 219 -27.00 -11.96 -3.45
CA LEU A 219 -26.69 -10.82 -2.60
C LEU A 219 -25.79 -9.82 -3.34
N ASP A 220 -26.23 -8.56 -3.38
CA ASP A 220 -25.47 -7.43 -3.92
C ASP A 220 -24.76 -6.71 -2.77
N ILE A 221 -23.43 -6.88 -2.68
CA ILE A 221 -22.59 -6.22 -1.67
C ILE A 221 -21.79 -5.05 -2.22
N ARG A 222 -22.16 -4.52 -3.39
CA ARG A 222 -21.52 -3.33 -3.96
C ARG A 222 -21.72 -2.12 -3.05
N ALA A 223 -20.67 -1.29 -2.93
CA ALA A 223 -20.77 -0.03 -2.19
C ALA A 223 -21.82 0.92 -2.82
N PRO A 224 -22.53 1.74 -2.03
CA PRO A 224 -23.58 2.64 -2.53
C PRO A 224 -23.13 3.48 -3.73
N GLY A 225 -21.96 4.08 -3.69
CA GLY A 225 -21.44 4.90 -4.81
C GLY A 225 -21.17 4.13 -6.10
N HIS A 226 -20.96 2.81 -6.06
CA HIS A 226 -20.86 1.99 -7.27
C HIS A 226 -22.22 1.68 -7.88
N ARG A 227 -23.25 1.58 -7.06
CA ARG A 227 -24.63 1.35 -7.53
C ARG A 227 -25.19 2.59 -8.23
N ASP A 228 -24.86 3.78 -7.72
CA ASP A 228 -25.26 5.05 -8.36
C ASP A 228 -24.63 5.22 -9.76
N LEU A 229 -23.40 4.69 -9.94
CA LEU A 229 -22.70 4.70 -11.22
C LEU A 229 -23.15 3.59 -12.18
N GLN A 230 -23.60 2.46 -11.64
CA GLN A 230 -24.05 1.28 -12.39
C GLN A 230 -25.37 0.77 -11.81
N PRO A 231 -26.53 1.32 -12.21
CA PRO A 231 -27.83 1.01 -11.64
C PRO A 231 -28.34 -0.40 -11.98
N TYR A 232 -27.67 -1.13 -12.86
CA TYR A 232 -28.06 -2.49 -13.24
C TYR A 232 -27.76 -3.47 -12.08
N THR A 233 -28.74 -4.28 -11.71
CA THR A 233 -28.64 -5.34 -10.72
C THR A 233 -29.05 -6.67 -11.30
N ILE A 234 -28.54 -7.78 -10.75
CA ILE A 234 -29.02 -9.12 -11.11
C ILE A 234 -30.49 -9.23 -10.67
N PRO A 235 -31.40 -9.74 -11.50
CA PRO A 235 -32.80 -9.89 -11.13
C PRO A 235 -32.99 -10.67 -9.83
N GLY A 236 -33.76 -10.13 -8.89
CA GLY A 236 -33.99 -10.76 -7.58
C GLY A 236 -32.86 -10.60 -6.58
N ALA A 237 -31.80 -9.87 -6.87
CA ALA A 237 -30.70 -9.63 -5.94
C ALA A 237 -31.15 -8.76 -4.75
N VAL A 238 -30.84 -9.23 -3.54
CA VAL A 238 -31.07 -8.52 -2.28
C VAL A 238 -29.81 -7.71 -1.94
N PHE A 239 -30.00 -6.43 -1.67
CA PHE A 239 -28.90 -5.59 -1.24
C PHE A 239 -28.50 -5.89 0.22
N ALA A 240 -27.21 -6.11 0.43
CA ALA A 240 -26.63 -6.34 1.75
C ALA A 240 -25.46 -5.37 2.01
N ASP A 241 -25.56 -4.57 3.08
CA ASP A 241 -24.39 -3.88 3.60
C ASP A 241 -23.55 -4.83 4.45
N GLU A 242 -22.24 -4.58 4.55
CA GLU A 242 -21.29 -5.40 5.33
C GLU A 242 -21.78 -5.66 6.76
N ARG A 243 -22.51 -4.70 7.37
CA ARG A 243 -23.10 -4.83 8.71
C ARG A 243 -24.36 -5.71 8.77
N GLN A 244 -25.08 -5.81 7.67
CA GLN A 244 -26.34 -6.54 7.56
C GLN A 244 -26.13 -7.95 7.02
N LEU A 245 -24.97 -8.21 6.41
CA LEU A 245 -24.67 -9.48 5.75
C LEU A 245 -24.86 -10.68 6.68
N ALA A 246 -24.35 -10.60 7.92
CA ALA A 246 -24.49 -11.68 8.90
C ALA A 246 -25.97 -11.96 9.28
N GLN A 247 -26.80 -10.91 9.36
CA GLN A 247 -28.22 -11.05 9.66
C GLN A 247 -28.99 -11.64 8.49
N ILE A 248 -28.67 -11.19 7.26
CA ILE A 248 -29.31 -11.69 6.04
C ILE A 248 -28.94 -13.17 5.84
N LEU A 249 -27.65 -13.53 6.00
CA LEU A 249 -27.20 -14.92 5.89
C LEU A 249 -27.86 -15.83 6.93
N ALA A 250 -28.10 -15.34 8.13
CA ALA A 250 -28.82 -16.10 9.17
C ALA A 250 -30.31 -16.34 8.84
N SER A 251 -30.91 -15.51 7.99
CA SER A 251 -32.31 -15.65 7.55
C SER A 251 -32.48 -16.53 6.31
N VAL A 252 -31.38 -16.82 5.58
CA VAL A 252 -31.46 -17.72 4.41
C VAL A 252 -31.52 -19.17 4.85
N PRO A 253 -32.47 -19.97 4.33
CA PRO A 253 -32.54 -21.40 4.60
C PRO A 253 -31.22 -22.11 4.26
N ARG A 254 -30.79 -23.06 5.10
CA ARG A 254 -29.50 -23.75 4.94
C ARG A 254 -29.40 -24.66 3.71
N ASP A 255 -30.52 -25.00 3.12
CA ASP A 255 -30.67 -25.78 1.90
C ASP A 255 -30.58 -24.94 0.62
N ARG A 256 -30.61 -23.58 0.73
CA ARG A 256 -30.47 -22.68 -0.39
C ARG A 256 -29.01 -22.24 -0.60
N SER A 257 -28.57 -22.33 -1.84
CA SER A 257 -27.27 -21.76 -2.24
C SER A 257 -27.34 -20.23 -2.22
N VAL A 258 -26.24 -19.61 -1.78
CA VAL A 258 -26.10 -18.15 -1.75
C VAL A 258 -25.04 -17.74 -2.76
N VAL A 259 -25.38 -16.82 -3.65
CA VAL A 259 -24.47 -16.21 -4.62
C VAL A 259 -24.25 -14.76 -4.24
N ILE A 260 -23.00 -14.40 -4.00
CA ILE A 260 -22.64 -13.06 -3.59
C ILE A 260 -21.88 -12.40 -4.75
N TYR A 261 -22.26 -11.20 -5.16
CA TYR A 261 -21.51 -10.45 -6.16
C TYR A 261 -21.13 -9.04 -5.68
N CYS A 262 -19.98 -8.57 -6.16
CA CYS A 262 -19.46 -7.25 -5.86
C CYS A 262 -18.88 -6.57 -7.12
N ALA A 263 -18.59 -5.28 -7.03
CA ALA A 263 -17.90 -4.54 -8.08
C ALA A 263 -16.37 -4.55 -7.94
N CYS A 264 -15.83 -5.40 -7.06
CA CYS A 264 -14.41 -5.49 -6.80
C CYS A 264 -13.70 -6.28 -7.91
N PRO A 265 -12.55 -5.79 -8.44
CA PRO A 265 -11.86 -6.45 -9.55
C PRO A 265 -11.44 -7.91 -9.30
N ASP A 266 -11.35 -8.34 -8.04
CA ASP A 266 -10.97 -9.71 -7.64
C ASP A 266 -12.01 -10.37 -6.75
N GLU A 267 -13.21 -9.78 -6.60
CA GLU A 267 -14.33 -10.32 -5.79
C GLU A 267 -13.97 -10.65 -4.34
N VAL A 268 -12.87 -10.10 -3.83
CA VAL A 268 -12.34 -10.38 -2.47
C VAL A 268 -13.33 -10.02 -1.37
N SER A 269 -14.29 -9.12 -1.65
CA SER A 269 -15.34 -8.74 -0.69
C SER A 269 -16.50 -9.73 -0.68
N ALA A 270 -16.58 -10.64 -1.65
CA ALA A 270 -17.63 -11.65 -1.78
C ALA A 270 -17.18 -13.02 -1.26
N ALA A 271 -15.91 -13.17 -0.97
CA ALA A 271 -15.27 -14.36 -0.43
C ALA A 271 -15.06 -14.24 1.08
#